data_607c924983a25875797e5cee4a315b6b
#
_entry.id   607c924983a25875797e5cee4a315b6b
#
_cell.length_a   1.000
_cell.length_b   1.000
_cell.length_c   1.000
_cell.angle_alpha   90.00
_cell.angle_beta   90.00
_cell.angle_gamma   90.00
#
_symmetry.space_group_name_H-M   'P 1'
#
loop_
_entity.id
_entity.type
_entity.pdbx_description
1 polymer ?
#
loop_
_entity_poly.entity_id
_entity_poly.type
_entity_poly.pdbx_seq_one_letter_code
_entity_poly.pdbx_strand_id
1 'polypeptide(L)'
;MKISIIIPILNEARRIPQLLEELKPLVQNNCEIIIVDGGSEDGSVEMIEHPGFIVERAGCGRARQMNVGAARATGTILLFLHADTQLPDTADLLVKQALSNNSLSCWGHFNVCIAGRPKMLRVVGFMMNIRSRVTNIATGDQAIFVKKTDFMAAGCFPEQLLMEDIELSKKLRIISRPTCINSYVITSGRRWEVYGVWRTIFLMWRLRWDYWRGIPASQLAGRYQ
;
A
#
# COMPACT_ATOMS: atom_id res chain seq x y z
N MET A 1 6.00 19.52 -5.82
CA MET A 1 5.46 18.63 -4.75
C MET A 1 6.49 17.54 -4.46
N LYS A 2 6.90 17.37 -3.19
CA LYS A 2 7.78 16.30 -2.73
C LYS A 2 6.92 15.10 -2.32
N ILE A 3 7.36 13.88 -2.67
CA ILE A 3 6.67 12.63 -2.32
C ILE A 3 7.47 11.92 -1.23
N SER A 4 6.79 11.45 -0.18
CA SER A 4 7.34 10.51 0.78
C SER A 4 6.68 9.14 0.55
N ILE A 5 7.51 8.14 0.27
CA ILE A 5 7.09 6.75 0.07
C ILE A 5 7.30 6.02 1.38
N ILE A 6 6.23 5.46 1.93
CA ILE A 6 6.19 4.82 3.23
C ILE A 6 6.00 3.32 3.04
N ILE A 7 6.92 2.52 3.58
CA ILE A 7 7.00 1.09 3.34
C ILE A 7 7.04 0.36 4.68
N PRO A 8 5.93 -0.27 5.11
CA PRO A 8 5.94 -1.13 6.29
C PRO A 8 6.65 -2.45 5.97
N ILE A 9 7.56 -2.87 6.84
CA ILE A 9 8.24 -4.18 6.75
C ILE A 9 8.08 -4.96 8.04
N LEU A 10 8.04 -6.30 7.91
CA LEU A 10 8.12 -7.22 9.03
C LEU A 10 8.63 -8.58 8.52
N ASN A 11 9.84 -8.96 8.90
CA ASN A 11 10.49 -10.21 8.48
C ASN A 11 10.54 -10.37 6.95
N GLU A 12 11.11 -9.38 6.26
CA GLU A 12 11.20 -9.30 4.79
C GLU A 12 12.67 -9.37 4.29
N ALA A 13 13.62 -9.95 5.07
CA ALA A 13 15.04 -10.00 4.72
C ALA A 13 15.30 -10.50 3.29
N ARG A 14 14.54 -11.49 2.83
CA ARG A 14 14.66 -12.03 1.45
C ARG A 14 14.26 -11.03 0.37
N ARG A 15 13.38 -10.09 0.69
CA ARG A 15 12.82 -9.11 -0.25
C ARG A 15 13.63 -7.80 -0.24
N ILE A 16 14.24 -7.43 0.88
CA ILE A 16 14.93 -6.16 1.07
C ILE A 16 15.94 -5.86 -0.06
N PRO A 17 16.86 -6.74 -0.45
CA PRO A 17 17.85 -6.40 -1.48
C PRO A 17 17.21 -5.95 -2.80
N GLN A 18 16.18 -6.66 -3.25
CA GLN A 18 15.47 -6.32 -4.48
C GLN A 18 14.64 -5.03 -4.30
N LEU A 19 13.98 -4.85 -3.15
CA LEU A 19 13.22 -3.64 -2.84
C LEU A 19 14.10 -2.39 -2.90
N LEU A 20 15.29 -2.44 -2.31
CA LEU A 20 16.22 -1.30 -2.31
C LEU A 20 16.66 -0.93 -3.73
N GLU A 21 16.96 -1.92 -4.59
CA GLU A 21 17.27 -1.68 -6.00
C GLU A 21 16.11 -1.02 -6.76
N GLU A 22 14.90 -1.50 -6.57
CA GLU A 22 13.68 -0.96 -7.19
C GLU A 22 13.40 0.49 -6.74
N LEU A 23 13.83 0.88 -5.55
CA LEU A 23 13.59 2.22 -5.00
C LEU A 23 14.69 3.24 -5.36
N LYS A 24 15.87 2.80 -5.77
CA LYS A 24 17.00 3.71 -6.13
C LYS A 24 16.62 4.80 -7.13
N PRO A 25 15.90 4.53 -8.22
CA PRO A 25 15.49 5.57 -9.17
C PRO A 25 14.61 6.66 -8.50
N LEU A 26 13.75 6.26 -7.57
CA LEU A 26 12.86 7.19 -6.86
C LEU A 26 13.63 8.08 -5.87
N VAL A 27 14.69 7.56 -5.23
CA VAL A 27 15.62 8.36 -4.44
C VAL A 27 16.31 9.40 -5.32
N GLN A 28 16.80 8.99 -6.50
CA GLN A 28 17.45 9.89 -7.47
C GLN A 28 16.48 10.99 -7.96
N ASN A 29 15.18 10.67 -8.04
CA ASN A 29 14.10 11.62 -8.38
C ASN A 29 13.66 12.47 -7.18
N ASN A 30 14.46 12.51 -6.10
CA ASN A 30 14.21 13.30 -4.89
C ASN A 30 12.93 12.89 -4.13
N CYS A 31 12.52 11.63 -4.22
CA CYS A 31 11.53 11.06 -3.32
C CYS A 31 12.17 10.74 -1.97
N GLU A 32 11.46 10.99 -0.90
CA GLU A 32 11.83 10.56 0.44
C GLU A 32 11.33 9.13 0.67
N ILE A 33 12.22 8.22 1.02
CA ILE A 33 11.85 6.83 1.28
C ILE A 33 11.93 6.57 2.78
N ILE A 34 10.82 6.14 3.37
CA ILE A 34 10.70 5.83 4.80
C ILE A 34 10.29 4.37 4.95
N ILE A 35 11.21 3.55 5.41
CA ILE A 35 10.97 2.14 5.70
C ILE A 35 10.66 2.03 7.19
N VAL A 36 9.52 1.44 7.52
CA VAL A 36 9.07 1.35 8.92
C VAL A 36 9.03 -0.12 9.34
N ASP A 37 9.94 -0.48 10.22
CA ASP A 37 10.06 -1.83 10.76
C ASP A 37 9.06 -2.09 11.88
N GLY A 38 8.34 -3.20 11.80
CA GLY A 38 7.35 -3.66 12.78
C GLY A 38 7.92 -4.56 13.88
N GLY A 39 9.25 -4.64 14.02
CA GLY A 39 9.95 -5.53 14.95
C GLY A 39 10.45 -6.80 14.26
N SER A 40 11.16 -6.67 13.15
CA SER A 40 11.77 -7.81 12.44
C SER A 40 12.89 -8.44 13.26
N GLU A 41 12.97 -9.78 13.19
CA GLU A 41 13.97 -10.60 13.87
C GLU A 41 14.85 -11.40 12.89
N ASP A 42 14.66 -11.18 11.57
CA ASP A 42 15.31 -11.96 10.49
C ASP A 42 16.49 -11.22 9.83
N GLY A 43 16.94 -10.09 10.39
CA GLY A 43 18.00 -9.26 9.81
C GLY A 43 17.53 -8.29 8.73
N SER A 44 16.21 -8.08 8.56
CA SER A 44 15.67 -7.16 7.56
C SER A 44 16.21 -5.73 7.69
N VAL A 45 16.33 -5.23 8.92
CA VAL A 45 16.73 -3.83 9.19
C VAL A 45 18.21 -3.65 8.89
N GLU A 46 19.05 -4.60 9.29
CA GLU A 46 20.49 -4.58 9.11
C GLU A 46 20.91 -4.56 7.63
N MET A 47 20.05 -5.04 6.75
CA MET A 47 20.29 -5.02 5.30
C MET A 47 20.00 -3.67 4.64
N ILE A 48 19.42 -2.70 5.38
CA ILE A 48 19.05 -1.38 4.84
C ILE A 48 20.19 -0.40 5.08
N GLU A 49 21.32 -0.64 4.45
CA GLU A 49 22.52 0.22 4.53
C GLU A 49 22.59 1.18 3.34
N HIS A 50 21.78 2.23 3.33
CA HIS A 50 21.87 3.24 2.28
C HIS A 50 21.41 4.61 2.79
N PRO A 51 22.20 5.68 2.60
CA PRO A 51 21.91 7.03 3.14
C PRO A 51 20.63 7.68 2.56
N GLY A 52 20.09 7.12 1.48
CA GLY A 52 18.84 7.60 0.87
C GLY A 52 17.57 7.04 1.49
N PHE A 53 17.68 6.12 2.45
CA PHE A 53 16.55 5.50 3.13
C PHE A 53 16.49 5.90 4.60
N ILE A 54 15.32 6.33 5.06
CA ILE A 54 15.04 6.59 6.46
C ILE A 54 14.44 5.31 7.04
N VAL A 55 15.04 4.79 8.10
CA VAL A 55 14.50 3.62 8.81
C VAL A 55 13.91 4.08 10.14
N GLU A 56 12.64 3.76 10.35
CA GLU A 56 11.92 4.02 11.60
C GLU A 56 11.46 2.69 12.20
N ARG A 57 11.23 2.66 13.51
CA ARG A 57 10.67 1.50 14.21
C ARG A 57 9.28 1.81 14.74
N ALA A 58 8.40 0.85 14.60
CA ALA A 58 7.04 0.92 15.16
C ALA A 58 6.67 -0.41 15.82
N GLY A 59 5.60 -0.42 16.61
CA GLY A 59 5.01 -1.69 17.02
C GLY A 59 4.41 -2.44 15.82
N CYS A 60 4.35 -3.76 15.90
CA CYS A 60 3.76 -4.60 14.86
C CYS A 60 2.34 -4.14 14.51
N GLY A 61 2.07 -4.09 13.21
CA GLY A 61 0.78 -3.71 12.65
C GLY A 61 0.92 -2.71 11.51
N ARG A 62 0.46 -3.10 10.33
CA ARG A 62 0.64 -2.36 9.08
C ARG A 62 0.13 -0.91 9.19
N ALA A 63 -1.07 -0.70 9.75
CA ALA A 63 -1.64 0.63 9.97
C ALA A 63 -0.74 1.50 10.85
N ARG A 64 -0.25 0.95 11.97
CA ARG A 64 0.65 1.65 12.90
C ARG A 64 1.96 2.04 12.23
N GLN A 65 2.58 1.12 11.51
CA GLN A 65 3.81 1.38 10.77
C GLN A 65 3.62 2.49 9.73
N MET A 66 2.54 2.43 8.93
CA MET A 66 2.22 3.47 7.94
C MET A 66 1.95 4.83 8.58
N ASN A 67 1.30 4.88 9.74
CA ASN A 67 1.06 6.13 10.48
C ASN A 67 2.36 6.73 11.04
N VAL A 68 3.27 5.90 11.58
CA VAL A 68 4.61 6.35 12.04
C VAL A 68 5.39 6.93 10.87
N GLY A 69 5.42 6.25 9.73
CA GLY A 69 6.07 6.76 8.53
C GLY A 69 5.45 8.07 8.02
N ALA A 70 4.12 8.20 8.05
CA ALA A 70 3.42 9.41 7.66
C ALA A 70 3.71 10.61 8.59
N ALA A 71 3.85 10.37 9.88
CA ALA A 71 4.24 11.40 10.85
C ALA A 71 5.67 11.89 10.58
N ARG A 72 6.59 10.98 10.26
CA ARG A 72 8.00 11.28 9.95
C ARG A 72 8.19 12.00 8.61
N ALA A 73 7.30 11.75 7.65
CA ALA A 73 7.38 12.24 6.29
C ALA A 73 7.46 13.77 6.19
N THR A 74 8.34 14.28 5.32
CA THR A 74 8.47 15.73 5.02
C THR A 74 7.81 16.10 3.70
N GLY A 75 7.43 15.12 2.87
CA GLY A 75 6.74 15.34 1.60
C GLY A 75 5.31 15.83 1.77
N THR A 76 4.84 16.57 0.78
CA THR A 76 3.45 17.06 0.70
C THR A 76 2.49 15.99 0.20
N ILE A 77 3.02 14.92 -0.40
CA ILE A 77 2.28 13.75 -0.86
C ILE A 77 2.85 12.53 -0.14
N LEU A 78 1.99 11.69 0.41
CA LEU A 78 2.32 10.38 0.97
C LEU A 78 1.94 9.32 -0.05
N LEU A 79 2.82 8.34 -0.28
CA LEU A 79 2.56 7.15 -1.06
C LEU A 79 2.83 5.93 -0.18
N PHE A 80 1.84 5.09 0.03
CA PHE A 80 1.94 3.89 0.84
C PHE A 80 2.20 2.68 -0.06
N LEU A 81 3.33 2.02 0.15
CA LEU A 81 3.81 0.91 -0.68
C LEU A 81 4.07 -0.32 0.17
N HIS A 82 3.51 -1.46 -0.21
CA HIS A 82 3.87 -2.74 0.43
C HIS A 82 5.26 -3.20 -0.05
N ALA A 83 6.01 -3.86 0.83
CA ALA A 83 7.37 -4.31 0.54
C ALA A 83 7.46 -5.29 -0.64
N ASP A 84 6.39 -6.02 -0.92
CA ASP A 84 6.27 -6.98 -2.03
C ASP A 84 5.64 -6.40 -3.30
N THR A 85 5.47 -5.08 -3.35
CA THR A 85 4.87 -4.36 -4.48
C THR A 85 5.91 -3.47 -5.15
N GLN A 86 6.05 -3.58 -6.46
CA GLN A 86 6.95 -2.79 -7.30
C GLN A 86 6.17 -1.64 -7.96
N LEU A 87 6.70 -0.43 -7.86
CA LEU A 87 6.21 0.75 -8.55
C LEU A 87 6.76 0.81 -9.99
N PRO A 88 6.06 1.46 -10.93
CA PRO A 88 6.66 1.84 -12.22
C PRO A 88 7.76 2.91 -12.01
N ASP A 89 8.79 2.91 -12.86
CA ASP A 89 9.94 3.82 -12.75
C ASP A 89 9.56 5.31 -12.74
N THR A 90 8.42 5.64 -13.35
CA THR A 90 7.87 7.01 -13.43
C THR A 90 6.79 7.28 -12.39
N ALA A 91 6.70 6.48 -11.34
CA ALA A 91 5.62 6.58 -10.34
C ALA A 91 5.50 7.98 -9.73
N ASP A 92 6.62 8.63 -9.45
CA ASP A 92 6.66 9.98 -8.89
C ASP A 92 6.06 11.03 -9.83
N LEU A 93 6.35 10.93 -11.12
CA LEU A 93 5.78 11.83 -12.14
C LEU A 93 4.28 11.59 -12.30
N LEU A 94 3.87 10.33 -12.37
CA LEU A 94 2.46 9.95 -12.51
C LEU A 94 1.61 10.44 -11.32
N VAL A 95 2.13 10.29 -10.09
CA VAL A 95 1.44 10.77 -8.87
C VAL A 95 1.36 12.30 -8.86
N LYS A 96 2.46 13.00 -9.19
CA LYS A 96 2.45 14.46 -9.27
C LYS A 96 1.45 14.97 -10.31
N GLN A 97 1.41 14.35 -11.49
CA GLN A 97 0.46 14.69 -12.55
C GLN A 97 -0.99 14.40 -12.13
N ALA A 98 -1.25 13.26 -11.52
CA ALA A 98 -2.58 12.85 -11.08
C ALA A 98 -3.21 13.88 -10.12
N LEU A 99 -2.41 14.42 -9.18
CA LEU A 99 -2.88 15.39 -8.19
C LEU A 99 -2.82 16.85 -8.67
N SER A 100 -2.04 17.14 -9.73
CA SER A 100 -2.00 18.47 -10.35
C SER A 100 -3.11 18.67 -11.37
N ASN A 101 -3.34 17.68 -12.23
CA ASN A 101 -4.35 17.76 -13.30
C ASN A 101 -5.78 17.70 -12.76
N ASN A 102 -5.98 17.11 -11.60
CA ASN A 102 -7.27 17.04 -10.93
C ASN A 102 -7.20 17.76 -9.58
N SER A 103 -7.36 19.07 -9.60
CA SER A 103 -7.31 19.90 -8.39
C SER A 103 -8.38 19.54 -7.35
N LEU A 104 -9.46 18.88 -7.77
CA LEU A 104 -10.55 18.42 -6.91
C LEU A 104 -10.21 17.08 -6.22
N SER A 105 -9.18 16.36 -6.68
CA SER A 105 -8.77 15.10 -6.06
C SER A 105 -7.63 15.31 -5.07
N CYS A 106 -7.76 14.74 -3.89
CA CYS A 106 -6.71 14.78 -2.88
C CYS A 106 -5.95 13.46 -2.75
N TRP A 107 -6.42 12.38 -3.40
CA TRP A 107 -5.86 11.05 -3.30
C TRP A 107 -6.11 10.19 -4.54
N GLY A 108 -5.46 9.04 -4.60
CA GLY A 108 -5.66 8.09 -5.68
C GLY A 108 -4.90 6.79 -5.45
N HIS A 109 -4.86 5.98 -6.50
CA HIS A 109 -4.18 4.69 -6.49
C HIS A 109 -3.78 4.28 -7.90
N PHE A 110 -2.89 3.32 -8.01
CA PHE A 110 -2.52 2.66 -9.26
C PHE A 110 -3.45 1.49 -9.58
N ASN A 111 -3.43 1.01 -10.81
CA ASN A 111 -3.89 -0.33 -11.12
C ASN A 111 -2.92 -1.37 -10.56
N VAL A 112 -3.41 -2.54 -10.21
CA VAL A 112 -2.58 -3.65 -9.74
C VAL A 112 -2.49 -4.76 -10.80
N CYS A 113 -1.30 -5.32 -10.97
CA CYS A 113 -1.03 -6.57 -11.63
C CYS A 113 -0.46 -7.54 -10.60
N ILE A 114 -1.01 -8.74 -10.48
CA ILE A 114 -0.53 -9.74 -9.53
C ILE A 114 0.44 -10.66 -10.26
N ALA A 115 1.72 -10.63 -9.87
CA ALA A 115 2.75 -11.51 -10.40
C ALA A 115 2.60 -12.91 -9.82
N GLY A 116 2.81 -13.94 -10.66
CA GLY A 116 2.76 -15.34 -10.23
C GLY A 116 2.43 -16.28 -11.38
N ARG A 117 2.55 -17.58 -11.11
CA ARG A 117 2.36 -18.64 -12.11
C ARG A 117 0.90 -18.85 -12.56
N PRO A 118 -0.10 -18.81 -11.65
CA PRO A 118 -1.49 -19.06 -12.04
C PRO A 118 -2.03 -17.99 -12.98
N LYS A 119 -2.47 -18.36 -14.17
CA LYS A 119 -3.06 -17.44 -15.17
C LYS A 119 -4.28 -16.69 -14.62
N MET A 120 -4.98 -17.27 -13.65
CA MET A 120 -6.13 -16.67 -12.98
C MET A 120 -5.77 -15.37 -12.22
N LEU A 121 -4.51 -15.15 -11.83
CA LEU A 121 -4.07 -13.93 -11.15
C LEU A 121 -4.29 -12.68 -12.02
N ARG A 122 -4.22 -12.81 -13.34
CA ARG A 122 -4.56 -11.71 -14.26
C ARG A 122 -6.04 -11.32 -14.15
N VAL A 123 -6.92 -12.31 -14.04
CA VAL A 123 -8.36 -12.08 -13.85
C VAL A 123 -8.62 -11.44 -12.49
N VAL A 124 -7.97 -11.93 -11.43
CA VAL A 124 -8.09 -11.35 -10.09
C VAL A 124 -7.64 -9.89 -10.08
N GLY A 125 -6.46 -9.56 -10.63
CA GLY A 125 -5.96 -8.19 -10.75
C GLY A 125 -6.91 -7.30 -11.54
N PHE A 126 -7.44 -7.77 -12.65
CA PHE A 126 -8.43 -7.04 -13.45
C PHE A 126 -9.71 -6.75 -12.64
N MET A 127 -10.25 -7.74 -11.94
CA MET A 127 -11.42 -7.57 -11.09
C MET A 127 -11.16 -6.62 -9.90
N MET A 128 -9.96 -6.63 -9.33
CA MET A 128 -9.55 -5.68 -8.30
C MET A 128 -9.57 -4.24 -8.85
N ASN A 129 -9.07 -4.03 -10.06
CA ASN A 129 -9.04 -2.72 -10.70
C ASN A 129 -10.45 -2.21 -11.05
N ILE A 130 -11.33 -3.06 -11.59
CA ILE A 130 -12.73 -2.69 -11.81
C ILE A 130 -13.41 -2.32 -10.50
N ARG A 131 -13.27 -3.17 -9.48
CA ARG A 131 -13.89 -2.94 -8.18
C ARG A 131 -13.46 -1.58 -7.60
N SER A 132 -12.15 -1.27 -7.57
CA SER A 132 -11.66 -0.02 -6.99
C SER A 132 -12.20 1.20 -7.73
N ARG A 133 -12.33 1.13 -9.05
CA ARG A 133 -12.92 2.21 -9.87
C ARG A 133 -14.42 2.41 -9.62
N VAL A 134 -15.17 1.32 -9.47
CA VAL A 134 -16.63 1.38 -9.25
C VAL A 134 -16.97 1.80 -7.82
N THR A 135 -16.23 1.28 -6.83
CA THR A 135 -16.54 1.53 -5.41
C THR A 135 -15.83 2.75 -4.83
N ASN A 136 -14.80 3.27 -5.52
CA ASN A 136 -13.85 4.24 -4.99
C ASN A 136 -13.17 3.75 -3.70
N ILE A 137 -12.89 2.43 -3.60
CA ILE A 137 -12.19 1.79 -2.50
C ILE A 137 -10.93 1.12 -3.04
N ALA A 138 -9.77 1.66 -2.72
CA ALA A 138 -8.49 1.07 -3.02
C ALA A 138 -8.06 0.06 -1.94
N THR A 139 -7.12 -0.80 -2.27
CA THR A 139 -6.43 -1.68 -1.33
C THR A 139 -4.94 -1.37 -1.30
N GLY A 140 -4.24 -1.76 -0.24
CA GLY A 140 -2.82 -1.49 -0.07
C GLY A 140 -1.95 -1.96 -1.24
N ASP A 141 -2.33 -3.07 -1.89
CA ASP A 141 -1.67 -3.60 -3.09
C ASP A 141 -1.75 -2.65 -4.31
N GLN A 142 -2.56 -1.60 -4.26
CA GLN A 142 -2.73 -0.62 -5.33
C GLN A 142 -1.90 0.66 -5.11
N ALA A 143 -0.99 0.68 -4.15
CA ALA A 143 -0.13 1.82 -3.82
C ALA A 143 -0.92 3.13 -3.69
N ILE A 144 -1.64 3.27 -2.58
CA ILE A 144 -2.47 4.45 -2.30
C ILE A 144 -1.56 5.67 -2.12
N PHE A 145 -1.89 6.78 -2.80
CA PHE A 145 -1.24 8.07 -2.59
C PHE A 145 -2.26 9.13 -2.20
N VAL A 146 -1.84 10.07 -1.36
CA VAL A 146 -2.73 11.10 -0.79
C VAL A 146 -1.94 12.36 -0.42
N LYS A 147 -2.53 13.54 -0.52
CA LYS A 147 -1.95 14.76 0.04
C LYS A 147 -1.86 14.62 1.57
N LYS A 148 -0.69 14.95 2.14
CA LYS A 148 -0.45 14.78 3.58
C LYS A 148 -1.49 15.49 4.45
N THR A 149 -1.92 16.68 4.06
CA THR A 149 -2.97 17.45 4.75
C THR A 149 -4.29 16.71 4.83
N ASP A 150 -4.70 16.09 3.73
CA ASP A 150 -5.98 15.38 3.64
C ASP A 150 -5.92 14.02 4.35
N PHE A 151 -4.75 13.35 4.33
CA PHE A 151 -4.51 12.14 5.13
C PHE A 151 -4.67 12.42 6.63
N MET A 152 -4.06 13.51 7.11
CA MET A 152 -4.18 13.92 8.52
C MET A 152 -5.62 14.33 8.86
N ALA A 153 -6.28 15.09 7.99
CA ALA A 153 -7.68 15.49 8.17
C ALA A 153 -8.65 14.30 8.18
N ALA A 154 -8.36 13.25 7.41
CA ALA A 154 -9.13 11.99 7.44
C ALA A 154 -8.90 11.17 8.72
N GLY A 155 -7.96 11.57 9.59
CA GLY A 155 -7.62 10.88 10.84
C GLY A 155 -6.78 9.63 10.61
N CYS A 156 -5.89 9.66 9.62
CA CYS A 156 -4.90 8.62 9.32
C CYS A 156 -5.50 7.22 9.09
N PHE A 157 -4.65 6.18 9.04
CA PHE A 157 -5.11 4.80 9.09
C PHE A 157 -5.68 4.48 10.48
N PRO A 158 -6.85 3.82 10.57
CA PRO A 158 -7.31 3.30 11.85
C PRO A 158 -6.37 2.19 12.33
N GLU A 159 -6.09 2.17 13.63
CA GLU A 159 -5.24 1.12 14.24
C GLU A 159 -6.00 -0.21 14.31
N GLN A 160 -6.11 -0.88 13.19
CA GLN A 160 -6.73 -2.21 13.07
C GLN A 160 -5.81 -3.18 12.34
N LEU A 161 -5.97 -4.47 12.63
CA LEU A 161 -5.09 -5.52 12.13
C LEU A 161 -5.36 -5.91 10.67
N LEU A 162 -6.52 -5.54 10.12
CA LEU A 162 -6.94 -5.86 8.76
C LEU A 162 -7.95 -4.82 8.26
N MET A 163 -8.04 -4.62 6.94
CA MET A 163 -8.98 -3.69 6.27
C MET A 163 -8.73 -2.21 6.58
N GLU A 164 -7.54 -1.85 7.05
CA GLU A 164 -7.12 -0.47 7.31
C GLU A 164 -7.17 0.42 6.07
N ASP A 165 -6.83 -0.17 4.92
CA ASP A 165 -6.86 0.45 3.59
C ASP A 165 -8.29 0.75 3.12
N ILE A 166 -9.22 -0.16 3.38
CA ILE A 166 -10.65 0.03 3.09
C ILE A 166 -11.22 1.17 3.92
N GLU A 167 -10.91 1.23 5.21
CA GLU A 167 -11.40 2.31 6.07
C GLU A 167 -10.80 3.66 5.70
N LEU A 168 -9.51 3.73 5.41
CA LEU A 168 -8.90 4.95 4.90
C LEU A 168 -9.58 5.39 3.59
N SER A 169 -9.78 4.46 2.65
CA SER A 169 -10.48 4.76 1.38
C SER A 169 -11.90 5.28 1.61
N LYS A 170 -12.64 4.72 2.59
CA LYS A 170 -13.98 5.21 2.96
C LYS A 170 -13.96 6.65 3.46
N LYS A 171 -12.98 7.00 4.30
CA LYS A 171 -12.80 8.36 4.81
C LYS A 171 -12.39 9.33 3.69
N LEU A 172 -11.41 8.97 2.87
CA LEU A 172 -10.90 9.81 1.79
C LEU A 172 -11.94 10.08 0.69
N ARG A 173 -12.77 9.08 0.34
CA ARG A 173 -13.83 9.26 -0.68
C ARG A 173 -14.93 10.24 -0.26
N ILE A 174 -15.06 10.53 1.04
CA ILE A 174 -15.96 11.59 1.53
C ILE A 174 -15.39 12.97 1.18
N ILE A 175 -14.07 13.11 1.21
CA ILE A 175 -13.37 14.35 0.87
C ILE A 175 -13.34 14.56 -0.65
N SER A 176 -12.93 13.54 -1.40
CA SER A 176 -12.86 13.61 -2.87
C SER A 176 -12.94 12.23 -3.51
N ARG A 177 -13.28 12.17 -4.81
CA ARG A 177 -13.13 10.95 -5.60
C ARG A 177 -11.64 10.66 -5.83
N PRO A 178 -11.21 9.37 -5.82
CA PRO A 178 -9.83 9.01 -6.11
C PRO A 178 -9.48 9.26 -7.59
N THR A 179 -8.24 9.65 -7.83
CA THR A 179 -7.66 9.60 -9.16
C THR A 179 -7.06 8.20 -9.39
N CYS A 180 -7.61 7.45 -10.34
CA CYS A 180 -7.09 6.15 -10.72
C CYS A 180 -6.01 6.32 -11.80
N ILE A 181 -4.75 6.09 -11.47
CA ILE A 181 -3.64 6.12 -12.44
C ILE A 181 -3.73 4.88 -13.33
N ASN A 182 -3.69 5.10 -14.66
CA ASN A 182 -3.80 4.01 -15.63
C ASN A 182 -2.45 3.32 -15.92
N SER A 183 -1.59 3.25 -14.89
CA SER A 183 -0.35 2.49 -14.87
C SER A 183 -0.46 1.42 -13.79
N TYR A 184 0.39 0.38 -13.91
CA TYR A 184 0.31 -0.79 -13.04
C TYR A 184 1.45 -0.81 -12.03
N VAL A 185 1.11 -1.11 -10.79
CA VAL A 185 2.04 -1.68 -9.82
C VAL A 185 2.00 -3.19 -9.90
N ILE A 186 3.12 -3.84 -9.61
CA ILE A 186 3.24 -5.30 -9.65
C ILE A 186 3.39 -5.80 -8.23
N THR A 187 2.38 -6.50 -7.73
CA THR A 187 2.40 -7.11 -6.39
C THR A 187 2.62 -8.61 -6.44
N SER A 188 3.16 -9.18 -5.39
CA SER A 188 3.46 -10.61 -5.30
C SER A 188 2.19 -11.46 -5.20
N GLY A 189 2.14 -12.50 -6.04
CA GLY A 189 1.12 -13.55 -5.96
C GLY A 189 1.46 -14.70 -5.00
N ARG A 190 2.52 -14.58 -4.19
CA ARG A 190 3.02 -15.64 -3.29
C ARG A 190 1.91 -16.26 -2.44
N ARG A 191 1.04 -15.46 -1.84
CA ARG A 191 -0.09 -15.96 -1.06
C ARG A 191 -1.04 -16.83 -1.88
N TRP A 192 -1.31 -16.40 -3.11
CA TRP A 192 -2.20 -17.11 -4.04
C TRP A 192 -1.61 -18.45 -4.50
N GLU A 193 -0.29 -18.51 -4.63
CA GLU A 193 0.43 -19.73 -5.00
C GLU A 193 0.45 -20.73 -3.84
N VAL A 194 0.70 -20.25 -2.62
CA VAL A 194 0.80 -21.12 -1.42
C VAL A 194 -0.55 -21.68 -1.02
N TYR A 195 -1.58 -20.83 -0.95
CA TYR A 195 -2.90 -21.23 -0.42
C TYR A 195 -3.91 -21.60 -1.51
N GLY A 196 -3.55 -21.45 -2.79
CA GLY A 196 -4.43 -21.68 -3.92
C GLY A 196 -5.35 -20.51 -4.24
N VAL A 197 -5.58 -20.29 -5.55
CA VAL A 197 -6.29 -19.10 -6.05
C VAL A 197 -7.74 -19.07 -5.58
N TRP A 198 -8.49 -20.15 -5.77
CA TRP A 198 -9.91 -20.20 -5.41
C TRP A 198 -10.14 -20.05 -3.90
N ARG A 199 -9.35 -20.75 -3.10
CA ARG A 199 -9.43 -20.65 -1.63
C ARG A 199 -9.20 -19.20 -1.18
N THR A 200 -8.22 -18.53 -1.78
CA THR A 200 -7.89 -17.12 -1.46
C THR A 200 -9.01 -16.19 -1.90
N ILE A 201 -9.63 -16.38 -3.09
CA ILE A 201 -10.79 -15.59 -3.55
C ILE A 201 -11.93 -15.69 -2.54
N PHE A 202 -12.35 -16.93 -2.18
CA PHE A 202 -13.46 -17.14 -1.24
C PHE A 202 -13.16 -16.56 0.14
N LEU A 203 -11.91 -16.72 0.64
CA LEU A 203 -11.49 -16.13 1.89
C LEU A 203 -11.62 -14.60 1.86
N MET A 204 -11.08 -13.94 0.82
CA MET A 204 -11.14 -12.48 0.68
C MET A 204 -12.59 -11.97 0.58
N TRP A 205 -13.45 -12.66 -0.14
CA TRP A 205 -14.87 -12.30 -0.25
C TRP A 205 -15.57 -12.46 1.09
N ARG A 206 -15.32 -13.57 1.80
CA ARG A 206 -15.90 -13.80 3.13
C ARG A 206 -15.45 -12.75 4.14
N LEU A 207 -14.14 -12.45 4.20
CA LEU A 207 -13.61 -11.44 5.11
C LEU A 207 -14.22 -10.07 4.85
N ARG A 208 -14.39 -9.67 3.58
CA ARG A 208 -15.01 -8.40 3.21
C ARG A 208 -16.48 -8.37 3.53
N TRP A 209 -17.20 -9.47 3.30
CA TRP A 209 -18.61 -9.60 3.65
C TRP A 209 -18.82 -9.52 5.15
N ASP A 210 -18.03 -10.27 5.92
CA ASP A 210 -18.08 -10.27 7.38
C ASP A 210 -17.75 -8.88 7.93
N TYR A 211 -16.75 -8.20 7.37
CA TYR A 211 -16.40 -6.83 7.71
C TYR A 211 -17.54 -5.84 7.40
N TRP A 212 -18.18 -5.97 6.25
CA TRP A 212 -19.33 -5.15 5.88
C TRP A 212 -20.51 -5.36 6.83
N ARG A 213 -20.69 -6.56 7.37
CA ARG A 213 -21.70 -6.88 8.40
C ARG A 213 -21.33 -6.36 9.80
N GLY A 214 -20.19 -5.70 9.97
CA GLY A 214 -19.76 -5.09 11.23
C GLY A 214 -18.95 -6.03 12.15
N ILE A 215 -18.46 -7.17 11.65
CA ILE A 215 -17.55 -8.02 12.43
C ILE A 215 -16.24 -7.27 12.63
N PRO A 216 -15.73 -7.13 13.88
CA PRO A 216 -14.50 -6.41 14.16
C PRO A 216 -13.28 -6.96 13.41
N ALA A 217 -12.42 -6.06 12.90
CA ALA A 217 -11.22 -6.43 12.16
C ALA A 217 -10.27 -7.35 12.97
N SER A 218 -10.24 -7.22 14.29
CA SER A 218 -9.47 -8.08 15.20
C SER A 218 -9.88 -9.56 15.12
N GLN A 219 -11.18 -9.84 15.00
CA GLN A 219 -11.68 -11.20 14.83
C GLN A 219 -11.41 -11.76 13.42
N LEU A 220 -11.42 -10.87 12.41
CA LEU A 220 -11.14 -11.24 11.03
C LEU A 220 -9.66 -11.55 10.81
N ALA A 221 -8.76 -10.85 11.50
CA ALA A 221 -7.31 -11.04 11.37
C ALA A 221 -6.88 -12.47 11.71
N GLY A 222 -7.45 -13.09 12.73
CA GLY A 222 -7.17 -14.49 13.07
C GLY A 222 -7.62 -15.52 12.00
N ARG A 223 -8.52 -15.12 11.09
CA ARG A 223 -8.95 -15.99 9.96
C ARG A 223 -8.12 -15.73 8.69
N TYR A 224 -7.38 -14.63 8.67
CA TYR A 224 -6.53 -14.24 7.55
C TYR A 224 -5.16 -14.91 7.60
N GLN A 225 -4.68 -15.32 8.77
CA GLN A 225 -3.45 -16.08 8.98
C GLN A 225 -3.63 -17.53 8.55
#